data_a0a75ff385d604392d7e6f601dd35c57
#
_entry.id   a0a75ff385d604392d7e6f601dd35c57
#
_cell.length_a   1.000
_cell.length_b   1.000
_cell.length_c   1.000
_cell.angle_alpha   90.00
_cell.angle_beta   90.00
_cell.angle_gamma   90.00
#
_symmetry.space_group_name_H-M   'P 1'
#
loop_
_entity.id
_entity.type
_entity.pdbx_description
1 polymer ?
#
loop_
_entity_poly.entity_id
_entity_poly.type
_entity_poly.pdbx_seq_one_letter_code
_entity_poly.pdbx_strand_id
1 'polypeptide(L)'
;MSKKIGDVILDVQNISLRFGGVKALSDISFNVREHEVRAIIGPNGAGKSSMLNCINGVYQPQEGSITFRGQTFKHMNSRQVAEMGVARTFQNLALFKGMSVLDNIMTGRNLKFKSSILMQALHWGPAAKEEIAQREFVERIIDFLEIQAYRKTPVGQLPYGLQKRVDLGRALAMDPKVLLLDEPMAGDRKSVV
;
A
#
# COMPACT_ATOMS: atom_id res chain seq x y z
N MET A 1 1.82 9.24 21.96
CA MET A 1 2.11 10.66 21.62
C MET A 1 1.69 10.90 20.18
N SER A 2 0.73 11.80 19.92
CA SER A 2 0.34 12.22 18.57
C SER A 2 1.53 13.00 17.96
N LYS A 3 2.04 12.54 16.80
CA LYS A 3 3.05 13.29 16.06
C LYS A 3 2.42 14.56 15.51
N LYS A 4 3.16 15.68 15.56
CA LYS A 4 2.71 16.95 14.99
C LYS A 4 2.59 16.81 13.47
N ILE A 5 1.51 17.34 12.89
CA ILE A 5 1.33 17.40 11.43
C ILE A 5 2.49 18.20 10.82
N GLY A 6 3.14 17.60 9.82
CA GLY A 6 4.32 18.15 9.16
C GLY A 6 4.03 18.83 7.81
N ASP A 7 5.04 18.80 6.93
CA ASP A 7 4.95 19.40 5.60
C ASP A 7 4.07 18.59 4.64
N VAL A 8 3.70 19.19 3.51
CA VAL A 8 2.95 18.51 2.45
C VAL A 8 3.83 17.41 1.84
N ILE A 9 3.37 16.17 1.94
CA ILE A 9 4.05 14.99 1.39
C ILE A 9 3.47 14.55 0.04
N LEU A 10 2.16 14.75 -0.16
CA LEU A 10 1.45 14.47 -1.40
C LEU A 10 0.60 15.69 -1.76
N ASP A 11 0.75 16.18 -2.97
CA ASP A 11 -0.05 17.28 -3.52
C ASP A 11 -0.64 16.86 -4.85
N VAL A 12 -1.97 16.93 -4.94
CA VAL A 12 -2.78 16.55 -6.10
C VAL A 12 -3.44 17.82 -6.62
N GLN A 13 -3.20 18.18 -7.89
CA GLN A 13 -3.69 19.43 -8.46
C GLN A 13 -4.41 19.19 -9.78
N ASN A 14 -5.66 19.67 -9.84
CA ASN A 14 -6.53 19.76 -11.03
C ASN A 14 -6.66 18.43 -11.80
N ILE A 15 -6.70 17.30 -11.08
CA ILE A 15 -6.78 15.97 -11.69
C ILE A 15 -8.13 15.78 -12.37
N SER A 16 -8.07 15.54 -13.68
CA SER A 16 -9.22 15.12 -14.49
C SER A 16 -8.92 13.79 -15.18
N LEU A 17 -9.88 12.84 -15.07
CA LEU A 17 -9.77 11.51 -15.64
C LEU A 17 -11.05 11.15 -16.40
N ARG A 18 -10.90 10.67 -17.63
CA ARG A 18 -11.98 10.16 -18.47
C ARG A 18 -11.71 8.77 -18.98
N PHE A 19 -12.75 7.95 -19.05
CA PHE A 19 -12.74 6.66 -19.71
C PHE A 19 -13.70 6.71 -20.88
N GLY A 20 -13.19 6.81 -22.11
CA GLY A 20 -14.02 7.08 -23.28
C GLY A 20 -14.83 8.36 -23.07
N GLY A 21 -16.17 8.25 -23.13
CA GLY A 21 -17.09 9.38 -22.93
C GLY A 21 -17.43 9.67 -21.46
N VAL A 22 -17.01 8.83 -20.51
CA VAL A 22 -17.39 8.97 -19.09
C VAL A 22 -16.29 9.74 -18.34
N LYS A 23 -16.66 10.85 -17.69
CA LYS A 23 -15.80 11.64 -16.82
C LYS A 23 -15.80 11.04 -15.41
N ALA A 24 -14.71 10.38 -15.03
CA ALA A 24 -14.57 9.73 -13.73
C ALA A 24 -14.08 10.67 -12.63
N LEU A 25 -13.21 11.63 -12.97
CA LEU A 25 -12.72 12.69 -12.08
C LEU A 25 -12.78 14.03 -12.82
N SER A 26 -13.06 15.10 -12.09
CA SER A 26 -13.23 16.45 -12.64
C SER A 26 -12.57 17.45 -11.72
N ASP A 27 -11.41 17.96 -12.15
CA ASP A 27 -10.71 19.07 -11.51
C ASP A 27 -10.55 18.89 -9.99
N ILE A 28 -10.03 17.72 -9.58
CA ILE A 28 -9.86 17.39 -8.18
C ILE A 28 -8.51 17.87 -7.68
N SER A 29 -8.52 18.65 -6.59
CA SER A 29 -7.31 19.15 -5.94
C SER A 29 -7.39 18.93 -4.43
N PHE A 30 -6.31 18.41 -3.84
CA PHE A 30 -6.11 18.29 -2.39
C PHE A 30 -4.64 17.99 -2.08
N ASN A 31 -4.26 18.18 -0.82
CA ASN A 31 -2.95 17.75 -0.35
C ASN A 31 -3.07 16.85 0.88
N VAL A 32 -1.99 16.11 1.17
CA VAL A 32 -1.82 15.30 2.38
C VAL A 32 -0.48 15.68 3.01
N ARG A 33 -0.48 15.88 4.32
CA ARG A 33 0.72 16.24 5.09
C ARG A 33 1.32 15.04 5.80
N GLU A 34 2.55 15.15 6.21
CA GLU A 34 3.18 14.14 7.05
C GLU A 34 2.40 13.98 8.36
N HIS A 35 2.19 12.72 8.77
CA HIS A 35 1.42 12.34 9.96
C HIS A 35 -0.06 12.72 9.92
N GLU A 36 -0.60 13.05 8.76
CA GLU A 36 -2.03 13.30 8.54
C GLU A 36 -2.75 12.03 8.10
N VAL A 37 -3.99 11.86 8.58
CA VAL A 37 -4.95 10.90 8.03
C VAL A 37 -5.98 11.69 7.23
N ARG A 38 -6.02 11.46 5.91
CA ARG A 38 -6.95 12.11 4.99
C ARG A 38 -7.96 11.08 4.47
N ALA A 39 -9.25 11.36 4.62
CA ALA A 39 -10.32 10.52 4.07
C ALA A 39 -10.87 11.12 2.77
N ILE A 40 -11.10 10.24 1.78
CA ILE A 40 -11.84 10.55 0.55
C ILE A 40 -13.24 9.95 0.71
N ILE A 41 -14.25 10.79 0.83
CA ILE A 41 -15.64 10.39 1.10
C ILE A 41 -16.51 10.69 -0.12
N GLY A 42 -17.46 9.82 -0.41
CA GLY A 42 -18.42 10.00 -1.49
C GLY A 42 -19.23 8.72 -1.75
N PRO A 43 -20.32 8.80 -2.50
CA PRO A 43 -21.15 7.64 -2.86
C PRO A 43 -20.37 6.64 -3.74
N ASN A 44 -20.96 5.45 -3.96
CA ASN A 44 -20.41 4.50 -4.92
C ASN A 44 -20.45 5.11 -6.32
N GLY A 45 -19.35 4.91 -7.08
CA GLY A 45 -19.20 5.53 -8.41
C GLY A 45 -18.66 6.98 -8.41
N ALA A 46 -18.44 7.61 -7.23
CA ALA A 46 -17.90 8.99 -7.15
C ALA A 46 -16.41 9.13 -7.52
N GLY A 47 -15.75 8.08 -8.05
CA GLY A 47 -14.38 8.17 -8.50
C GLY A 47 -13.31 7.95 -7.39
N LYS A 48 -13.69 7.57 -6.16
CA LYS A 48 -12.74 7.36 -5.04
C LYS A 48 -11.58 6.43 -5.41
N SER A 49 -11.91 5.21 -5.87
CA SER A 49 -10.89 4.23 -6.30
C SER A 49 -10.14 4.69 -7.56
N SER A 50 -10.77 5.47 -8.44
CA SER A 50 -10.10 6.08 -9.60
C SER A 50 -9.04 7.10 -9.17
N MET A 51 -9.31 7.90 -8.13
CA MET A 51 -8.32 8.81 -7.55
C MET A 51 -7.15 8.04 -6.93
N LEU A 52 -7.41 7.00 -6.14
CA LEU A 52 -6.36 6.15 -5.59
C LEU A 52 -5.53 5.48 -6.70
N ASN A 53 -6.17 5.09 -7.82
CA ASN A 53 -5.48 4.54 -8.98
C ASN A 53 -4.60 5.59 -9.69
N CYS A 54 -5.00 6.86 -9.75
CA CYS A 54 -4.15 7.93 -10.26
C CYS A 54 -2.92 8.13 -9.36
N ILE A 55 -3.10 8.22 -8.04
CA ILE A 55 -1.99 8.39 -7.09
C ILE A 55 -1.04 7.21 -7.15
N ASN A 56 -1.56 5.98 -7.31
CA ASN A 56 -0.74 4.76 -7.37
C ASN A 56 -0.14 4.49 -8.78
N GLY A 57 -0.33 5.40 -9.75
CA GLY A 57 0.23 5.26 -11.10
C GLY A 57 -0.41 4.16 -11.95
N VAL A 58 -1.58 3.64 -11.58
CA VAL A 58 -2.36 2.67 -12.37
C VAL A 58 -3.11 3.38 -13.49
N TYR A 59 -3.69 4.55 -13.18
CA TYR A 59 -4.34 5.39 -14.18
C TYR A 59 -3.53 6.66 -14.41
N GLN A 60 -3.50 7.08 -15.67
CA GLN A 60 -2.85 8.31 -16.10
C GLN A 60 -3.94 9.38 -16.31
N PRO A 61 -4.04 10.41 -15.45
CA PRO A 61 -4.99 11.50 -15.68
C PRO A 61 -4.62 12.28 -16.94
N GLN A 62 -5.62 12.78 -17.65
CA GLN A 62 -5.41 13.59 -18.84
C GLN A 62 -4.99 15.02 -18.49
N GLU A 63 -5.45 15.51 -17.34
CA GLU A 63 -5.17 16.88 -16.85
C GLU A 63 -4.69 16.83 -15.39
N GLY A 64 -3.93 17.84 -15.01
CA GLY A 64 -3.43 18.02 -13.67
C GLY A 64 -2.06 17.39 -13.43
N SER A 65 -1.65 17.39 -12.17
CA SER A 65 -0.36 16.85 -11.75
C SER A 65 -0.43 16.27 -10.33
N ILE A 66 0.46 15.33 -10.04
CA ILE A 66 0.67 14.77 -8.71
C ILE A 66 2.11 15.02 -8.31
N THR A 67 2.30 15.66 -7.16
CA THR A 67 3.60 15.94 -6.58
C THR A 67 3.77 15.12 -5.31
N PHE A 68 4.84 14.36 -5.23
CA PHE A 68 5.21 13.60 -4.04
C PHE A 68 6.59 14.03 -3.55
N ARG A 69 6.67 14.49 -2.29
CA ARG A 69 7.90 15.00 -1.66
C ARG A 69 8.65 16.01 -2.55
N GLY A 70 7.92 16.96 -3.15
CA GLY A 70 8.46 18.01 -3.99
C GLY A 70 8.81 17.59 -5.44
N GLN A 71 8.63 16.31 -5.79
CA GLN A 71 8.78 15.84 -7.17
C GLN A 71 7.42 15.71 -7.86
N THR A 72 7.26 16.41 -8.97
CA THR A 72 6.00 16.41 -9.74
C THR A 72 6.06 15.39 -10.87
N PHE A 73 5.00 14.61 -11.00
CA PHE A 73 4.88 13.57 -12.01
C PHE A 73 3.70 13.84 -12.93
N LYS A 74 3.93 13.74 -14.22
CA LYS A 74 2.88 13.66 -15.22
C LYS A 74 2.51 12.21 -15.57
N HIS A 75 3.52 11.35 -15.61
CA HIS A 75 3.35 9.93 -15.95
C HIS A 75 4.30 9.08 -15.11
N MET A 76 3.76 8.25 -14.23
CA MET A 76 4.51 7.26 -13.48
C MET A 76 3.80 5.92 -13.54
N ASN A 77 4.57 4.84 -13.58
CA ASN A 77 4.01 3.52 -13.39
C ASN A 77 3.99 3.15 -11.89
N SER A 78 3.16 2.17 -11.54
CA SER A 78 2.96 1.76 -10.13
C SER A 78 4.25 1.30 -9.44
N ARG A 79 5.23 0.76 -10.18
CA ARG A 79 6.52 0.37 -9.62
C ARG A 79 7.32 1.58 -9.16
N GLN A 80 7.41 2.63 -9.98
CA GLN A 80 8.11 3.87 -9.64
C GLN A 80 7.46 4.53 -8.41
N VAL A 81 6.12 4.57 -8.37
CA VAL A 81 5.36 5.09 -7.23
C VAL A 81 5.66 4.30 -5.95
N ALA A 82 5.73 2.97 -6.04
CA ALA A 82 6.09 2.10 -4.92
C ALA A 82 7.53 2.33 -4.44
N GLU A 83 8.49 2.47 -5.36
CA GLU A 83 9.90 2.76 -5.07
C GLU A 83 10.06 4.10 -4.33
N MET A 84 9.19 5.07 -4.60
CA MET A 84 9.15 6.36 -3.91
C MET A 84 8.57 6.28 -2.49
N GLY A 85 7.93 5.18 -2.14
CA GLY A 85 7.37 4.96 -0.81
C GLY A 85 5.87 5.20 -0.69
N VAL A 86 5.12 5.05 -1.78
CA VAL A 86 3.65 4.98 -1.73
C VAL A 86 3.23 3.51 -1.79
N ALA A 87 2.55 3.03 -0.76
CA ALA A 87 1.96 1.68 -0.74
C ALA A 87 0.44 1.75 -0.77
N ARG A 88 -0.19 0.68 -1.25
CA ARG A 88 -1.64 0.57 -1.32
C ARG A 88 -2.11 -0.82 -0.91
N THR A 89 -3.21 -0.89 -0.17
CA THR A 89 -4.03 -2.10 -0.04
C THR A 89 -5.03 -2.16 -1.19
N PHE A 90 -5.38 -3.38 -1.60
CA PHE A 90 -6.33 -3.56 -2.69
C PHE A 90 -7.70 -4.00 -2.16
N GLN A 91 -8.78 -3.54 -2.81
CA GLN A 91 -10.13 -3.97 -2.52
C GLN A 91 -10.27 -5.49 -2.72
N ASN A 92 -9.70 -6.03 -3.79
CA ASN A 92 -9.58 -7.46 -4.02
C ASN A 92 -8.23 -7.95 -3.51
N LEU A 93 -8.25 -8.83 -2.51
CA LEU A 93 -7.03 -9.36 -1.89
C LEU A 93 -6.19 -10.11 -2.92
N ALA A 94 -5.04 -9.55 -3.28
CA ALA A 94 -4.06 -10.17 -4.16
C ALA A 94 -3.01 -10.95 -3.35
N LEU A 95 -3.46 -11.85 -2.46
CA LEU A 95 -2.60 -12.66 -1.61
C LEU A 95 -2.25 -14.00 -2.27
N PHE A 96 -1.06 -14.49 -2.00
CA PHE A 96 -0.61 -15.82 -2.41
C PHE A 96 -1.18 -16.86 -1.44
N LYS A 97 -2.33 -17.46 -1.80
CA LYS A 97 -3.12 -18.32 -0.90
C LYS A 97 -2.38 -19.53 -0.36
N GLY A 98 -1.41 -20.07 -1.09
CA GLY A 98 -0.57 -21.20 -0.67
C GLY A 98 0.62 -20.83 0.23
N MET A 99 0.96 -19.56 0.32
CA MET A 99 2.06 -19.08 1.15
C MET A 99 1.59 -18.76 2.57
N SER A 100 2.50 -18.87 3.54
CA SER A 100 2.22 -18.48 4.93
C SER A 100 1.94 -16.97 5.06
N VAL A 101 1.36 -16.57 6.20
CA VAL A 101 1.21 -15.15 6.57
C VAL A 101 2.55 -14.42 6.51
N LEU A 102 3.58 -14.99 7.14
CA LEU A 102 4.91 -14.41 7.15
C LEU A 102 5.45 -14.20 5.74
N ASP A 103 5.38 -15.24 4.89
CA ASP A 103 5.93 -15.16 3.53
C ASP A 103 5.16 -14.17 2.65
N ASN A 104 3.82 -14.10 2.79
CA ASN A 104 3.01 -13.09 2.12
C ASN A 104 3.46 -11.67 2.48
N ILE A 105 3.65 -11.38 3.77
CA ILE A 105 4.09 -10.05 4.22
C ILE A 105 5.53 -9.78 3.77
N MET A 106 6.40 -10.80 3.78
CA MET A 106 7.77 -10.70 3.28
C MET A 106 7.83 -10.25 1.80
N THR A 107 6.84 -10.61 0.96
CA THR A 107 6.81 -10.12 -0.43
C THR A 107 6.79 -8.59 -0.54
N GLY A 108 6.24 -7.89 0.47
CA GLY A 108 6.28 -6.43 0.54
C GLY A 108 7.69 -5.85 0.71
N ARG A 109 8.66 -6.67 1.15
CA ARG A 109 10.06 -6.26 1.31
C ARG A 109 10.89 -6.36 0.02
N ASN A 110 10.36 -6.95 -1.06
CA ASN A 110 11.12 -7.22 -2.28
C ASN A 110 11.84 -5.98 -2.86
N LEU A 111 11.25 -4.78 -2.76
CA LEU A 111 11.88 -3.54 -3.21
C LEU A 111 13.00 -3.04 -2.27
N LYS A 112 13.14 -3.62 -1.09
CA LYS A 112 14.13 -3.22 -0.08
C LYS A 112 15.37 -4.12 -0.06
N PHE A 113 15.33 -5.28 -0.73
CA PHE A 113 16.50 -6.13 -0.89
C PHE A 113 17.50 -5.47 -1.84
N LYS A 114 18.74 -5.32 -1.37
CA LYS A 114 19.86 -4.75 -2.14
C LYS A 114 20.76 -5.83 -2.73
N SER A 115 20.76 -7.03 -2.13
CA SER A 115 21.56 -8.16 -2.60
C SER A 115 21.01 -8.72 -3.91
N SER A 116 21.93 -9.14 -4.82
CA SER A 116 21.52 -9.75 -6.08
C SER A 116 20.81 -11.09 -5.85
N ILE A 117 19.91 -11.48 -6.75
CA ILE A 117 19.17 -12.74 -6.71
C ILE A 117 20.12 -13.95 -6.55
N LEU A 118 21.30 -13.92 -7.19
CA LEU A 118 22.32 -14.96 -7.07
C LEU A 118 22.91 -15.06 -5.67
N MET A 119 23.17 -13.92 -4.99
CA MET A 119 23.67 -13.92 -3.61
C MET A 119 22.60 -14.36 -2.61
N GLN A 120 21.34 -14.04 -2.86
CA GLN A 120 20.21 -14.51 -2.06
C GLN A 120 20.04 -16.04 -2.19
N ALA A 121 20.18 -16.60 -3.38
CA ALA A 121 20.08 -18.03 -3.64
C ALA A 121 21.18 -18.84 -2.95
N LEU A 122 22.38 -18.27 -2.75
CA LEU A 122 23.51 -18.93 -2.10
C LEU A 122 23.50 -18.79 -0.57
N HIS A 123 22.56 -18.02 0.02
CA HIS A 123 22.45 -17.79 1.48
C HIS A 123 23.78 -17.42 2.17
N TRP A 124 24.71 -16.76 1.48
CA TRP A 124 26.07 -16.55 1.96
C TRP A 124 26.33 -15.10 2.41
N GLY A 125 26.87 -14.95 3.64
CA GLY A 125 27.43 -13.70 4.17
C GLY A 125 26.44 -12.54 4.32
N PRO A 126 26.58 -11.43 3.57
CA PRO A 126 25.76 -10.23 3.73
C PRO A 126 24.27 -10.45 3.41
N ALA A 127 23.94 -11.36 2.48
CA ALA A 127 22.56 -11.64 2.09
C ALA A 127 21.76 -12.30 3.23
N ALA A 128 22.38 -13.20 4.00
CA ALA A 128 21.73 -13.83 5.15
C ALA A 128 21.44 -12.82 6.27
N LYS A 129 22.35 -11.87 6.54
CA LYS A 129 22.12 -10.79 7.52
C LYS A 129 21.00 -9.86 7.09
N GLU A 130 20.96 -9.54 5.80
CA GLU A 130 19.89 -8.70 5.22
C GLU A 130 18.53 -9.40 5.36
N GLU A 131 18.45 -10.69 5.03
CA GLU A 131 17.22 -11.48 5.17
C GLU A 131 16.73 -11.52 6.62
N ILE A 132 17.63 -11.76 7.59
CA ILE A 132 17.28 -11.74 9.02
C ILE A 132 16.69 -10.38 9.41
N ALA A 133 17.33 -9.27 9.03
CA ALA A 133 16.85 -7.93 9.34
C ALA A 133 15.48 -7.64 8.72
N GLN A 134 15.24 -8.07 7.47
CA GLN A 134 13.95 -7.92 6.82
C GLN A 134 12.88 -8.77 7.51
N ARG A 135 13.23 -9.97 7.94
CA ARG A 135 12.33 -10.86 8.68
C ARG A 135 11.95 -10.30 10.04
N GLU A 136 12.90 -9.76 10.79
CA GLU A 136 12.61 -9.08 12.06
C GLU A 136 11.70 -7.87 11.89
N PHE A 137 11.84 -7.13 10.80
CA PHE A 137 10.94 -6.02 10.47
C PHE A 137 9.52 -6.53 10.24
N VAL A 138 9.35 -7.62 9.50
CA VAL A 138 8.04 -8.22 9.22
C VAL A 138 7.42 -8.83 10.49
N GLU A 139 8.21 -9.45 11.37
CA GLU A 139 7.70 -9.96 12.65
C GLU A 139 7.10 -8.83 13.50
N ARG A 140 7.73 -7.64 13.55
CA ARG A 140 7.13 -6.47 14.23
C ARG A 140 5.80 -6.02 13.62
N ILE A 141 5.62 -6.18 12.30
CA ILE A 141 4.33 -5.89 11.65
C ILE A 141 3.29 -6.94 12.04
N ILE A 142 3.67 -8.22 12.08
CA ILE A 142 2.81 -9.32 12.51
C ILE A 142 2.32 -9.07 13.95
N ASP A 143 3.22 -8.64 14.84
CA ASP A 143 2.90 -8.29 16.21
C ASP A 143 1.95 -7.07 16.28
N PHE A 144 2.24 -6.02 15.53
CA PHE A 144 1.39 -4.83 15.46
C PHE A 144 -0.02 -5.13 14.97
N LEU A 145 -0.17 -6.09 14.05
CA LEU A 145 -1.47 -6.50 13.49
C LEU A 145 -2.17 -7.59 14.33
N GLU A 146 -1.54 -8.06 15.41
CA GLU A 146 -2.08 -9.09 16.31
C GLU A 146 -2.44 -10.40 15.58
N ILE A 147 -1.56 -10.86 14.67
CA ILE A 147 -1.74 -12.09 13.89
C ILE A 147 -0.64 -13.12 14.11
N GLN A 148 0.10 -13.05 15.21
CA GLN A 148 1.22 -13.93 15.55
C GLN A 148 0.84 -15.43 15.54
N ALA A 149 -0.37 -15.73 16.06
CA ALA A 149 -0.88 -17.09 16.12
C ALA A 149 -0.98 -17.76 14.74
N TYR A 150 -1.10 -16.96 13.69
CA TYR A 150 -1.33 -17.42 12.31
C TYR A 150 -0.09 -17.30 11.41
N ARG A 151 1.06 -16.85 11.95
CA ARG A 151 2.25 -16.48 11.15
C ARG A 151 2.72 -17.55 10.17
N LYS A 152 2.55 -18.85 10.51
CA LYS A 152 2.92 -20.01 9.68
C LYS A 152 1.74 -20.60 8.91
N THR A 153 0.52 -20.09 9.11
CA THR A 153 -0.68 -20.61 8.47
C THR A 153 -0.75 -20.13 7.01
N PRO A 154 -1.07 -21.01 6.05
CA PRO A 154 -1.35 -20.59 4.69
C PRO A 154 -2.51 -19.58 4.66
N VAL A 155 -2.33 -18.47 3.96
CA VAL A 155 -3.29 -17.35 3.96
C VAL A 155 -4.66 -17.77 3.43
N GLY A 156 -4.71 -18.72 2.50
CA GLY A 156 -5.97 -19.23 1.95
C GLY A 156 -6.87 -19.94 2.98
N GLN A 157 -6.34 -20.34 4.14
CA GLN A 157 -7.09 -20.98 5.24
C GLN A 157 -7.63 -19.97 6.26
N LEU A 158 -7.26 -18.71 6.15
CA LEU A 158 -7.67 -17.69 7.10
C LEU A 158 -9.06 -17.13 6.78
N PRO A 159 -9.83 -16.75 7.81
CA PRO A 159 -11.02 -15.91 7.62
C PRO A 159 -10.69 -14.62 6.89
N TYR A 160 -11.66 -14.06 6.16
CA TYR A 160 -11.48 -12.88 5.31
C TYR A 160 -10.90 -11.67 6.07
N GLY A 161 -11.35 -11.41 7.30
CA GLY A 161 -10.83 -10.31 8.14
C GLY A 161 -9.33 -10.46 8.44
N LEU A 162 -8.85 -11.69 8.70
CA LEU A 162 -7.42 -11.94 8.90
C LEU A 162 -6.64 -11.81 7.58
N GLN A 163 -7.21 -12.25 6.45
CA GLN A 163 -6.59 -12.02 5.14
C GLN A 163 -6.41 -10.52 4.85
N LYS A 164 -7.38 -9.67 5.21
CA LYS A 164 -7.24 -8.20 5.11
C LYS A 164 -6.11 -7.66 5.98
N ARG A 165 -5.94 -8.18 7.20
CA ARG A 165 -4.79 -7.80 8.04
C ARG A 165 -3.46 -8.20 7.38
N VAL A 166 -3.39 -9.35 6.72
CA VAL A 166 -2.19 -9.78 5.98
C VAL A 166 -1.91 -8.85 4.80
N ASP A 167 -2.93 -8.43 4.04
CA ASP A 167 -2.77 -7.47 2.93
C ASP A 167 -2.28 -6.10 3.43
N LEU A 168 -2.83 -5.62 4.54
CA LEU A 168 -2.33 -4.43 5.22
C LEU A 168 -0.87 -4.61 5.66
N GLY A 169 -0.54 -5.77 6.25
CA GLY A 169 0.83 -6.11 6.65
C GLY A 169 1.81 -6.07 5.49
N ARG A 170 1.40 -6.58 4.33
CA ARG A 170 2.20 -6.53 3.11
C ARG A 170 2.45 -5.09 2.63
N ALA A 171 1.43 -4.23 2.69
CA ALA A 171 1.58 -2.82 2.36
C ALA A 171 2.49 -2.09 3.37
N LEU A 172 2.35 -2.36 4.68
CA LEU A 172 3.22 -1.80 5.73
C LEU A 172 4.67 -2.30 5.60
N ALA A 173 4.86 -3.54 5.14
CA ALA A 173 6.19 -4.10 4.92
C ALA A 173 7.00 -3.36 3.85
N MET A 174 6.36 -2.64 2.95
CA MET A 174 7.06 -1.73 2.01
C MET A 174 7.71 -0.54 2.71
N ASP A 175 7.48 -0.32 4.02
CA ASP A 175 7.92 0.84 4.79
C ASP A 175 7.51 2.16 4.09
N PRO A 176 6.21 2.36 3.84
CA PRO A 176 5.73 3.46 3.02
C PRO A 176 5.78 4.80 3.76
N LYS A 177 5.88 5.88 2.99
CA LYS A 177 5.70 7.26 3.46
C LYS A 177 4.26 7.71 3.33
N VAL A 178 3.54 7.16 2.34
CA VAL A 178 2.09 7.33 2.16
C VAL A 178 1.47 5.96 1.98
N LEU A 179 0.43 5.66 2.77
CA LEU A 179 -0.35 4.44 2.69
C LEU A 179 -1.75 4.76 2.18
N LEU A 180 -2.12 4.17 1.04
CA LEU A 180 -3.44 4.27 0.44
C LEU A 180 -4.29 3.09 0.88
N LEU A 181 -5.40 3.35 1.56
CA LEU A 181 -6.33 2.33 2.03
C LEU A 181 -7.63 2.41 1.24
N ASP A 182 -7.99 1.33 0.54
CA ASP A 182 -9.25 1.22 -0.21
C ASP A 182 -10.21 0.31 0.56
N GLU A 183 -11.24 0.87 1.18
CA GLU A 183 -12.24 0.18 2.00
C GLU A 183 -11.64 -0.79 3.05
N PRO A 184 -10.75 -0.32 3.94
CA PRO A 184 -10.00 -1.22 4.84
C PRO A 184 -10.89 -2.03 5.78
N MET A 185 -12.12 -1.54 6.07
CA MET A 185 -13.07 -2.18 7.01
C MET A 185 -14.20 -2.94 6.29
N ALA A 186 -14.19 -3.05 4.96
CA ALA A 186 -15.20 -3.83 4.25
C ALA A 186 -15.07 -5.32 4.60
N GLY A 187 -16.08 -5.88 5.23
CA GLY A 187 -16.12 -7.28 5.72
C GLY A 187 -16.06 -7.44 7.24
N ASP A 188 -15.77 -6.39 8.01
CA ASP A 188 -15.80 -6.43 9.47
C ASP A 188 -17.16 -5.89 10.01
N ARG A 189 -18.25 -6.26 9.36
CA ARG A 189 -19.56 -6.09 9.95
C ARG A 189 -19.70 -7.13 11.07
N LYS A 190 -19.18 -6.83 12.25
CA LYS A 190 -19.81 -7.31 13.46
C LYS A 190 -21.21 -6.71 13.43
N SER A 191 -22.20 -7.55 13.11
CA SER A 191 -23.60 -7.23 13.39
C SER A 191 -23.68 -6.79 14.85
N VAL A 192 -23.78 -5.49 15.05
CA VAL A 192 -24.27 -4.96 16.32
C VAL A 192 -25.75 -5.29 16.30
N VAL A 193 -26.11 -6.37 16.97
CA VAL A 193 -27.46 -6.66 17.41
C VAL A 193 -27.58 -6.12 18.82
#